data_f82b5d190035e1251155b7cd1e76dcb6
#
_entry.id   f82b5d190035e1251155b7cd1e76dcb6
#
_cell.length_a   1.000
_cell.length_b   1.000
_cell.length_c   1.000
_cell.angle_alpha   90.00
_cell.angle_beta   90.00
_cell.angle_gamma   90.00
#
_symmetry.space_group_name_H-M   'P 1'
#
loop_
_entity.id
_entity.type
_entity.pdbx_description
1 polymer ?
#
loop_
_entity_poly.entity_id
_entity_poly.type
_entity_poly.pdbx_seq_one_letter_code
_entity_poly.pdbx_strand_id
1 'polypeptide(L)'
;MRKITIAMLVSHQSNVLTRISGMFARRCFNIETIAAGQAEDKSVNRITITLYGDDHVRDQVIKQLEKLHDVYEVREMLPED
;
A
#
# COMPACT_ATOMS: atom_id res chain seq x y z
N MET A 1 -4.15 18.58 4.37
CA MET A 1 -3.76 17.20 3.96
C MET A 1 -2.41 16.87 4.54
N ARG A 2 -2.23 15.65 4.94
CA ARG A 2 -0.95 15.20 5.48
C ARG A 2 -0.38 14.08 4.62
N LYS A 3 0.90 13.84 4.77
CA LYS A 3 1.57 12.73 4.11
C LYS A 3 1.26 11.44 4.87
N ILE A 4 0.78 10.45 4.14
CA ILE A 4 0.43 9.15 4.69
C ILE A 4 1.38 8.12 4.09
N THR A 5 1.99 7.32 4.95
CA THR A 5 2.89 6.24 4.52
C THR A 5 2.25 4.91 4.91
N ILE A 6 2.02 4.06 3.93
CA ILE A 6 1.41 2.75 4.13
C ILE A 6 2.44 1.69 3.76
N ALA A 7 2.72 0.79 4.70
CA ALA A 7 3.59 -0.35 4.45
C ALA A 7 2.74 -1.61 4.39
N MET A 8 3.08 -2.51 3.49
CA MET A 8 2.33 -3.75 3.36
C MET A 8 3.23 -4.89 2.97
N LEU A 9 2.81 -6.10 3.33
CA LEU A 9 3.43 -7.34 2.89
C LEU A 9 2.48 -8.01 1.93
N VAL A 10 2.99 -8.40 0.77
CA VAL A 10 2.17 -8.94 -0.31
C VAL A 10 2.83 -10.17 -0.89
N SER A 11 2.04 -10.95 -1.63
CA SER A 11 2.56 -12.06 -2.41
C SER A 11 3.61 -11.55 -3.40
N HIS A 12 4.63 -12.37 -3.65
CA HIS A 12 5.68 -12.01 -4.62
C HIS A 12 5.24 -12.18 -6.07
N GLN A 13 4.00 -12.51 -6.32
CA GLN A 13 3.51 -12.71 -7.68
C GLN A 13 3.55 -11.41 -8.48
N SER A 14 3.83 -11.55 -9.76
CA SER A 14 4.20 -10.42 -10.59
C SER A 14 3.10 -9.39 -10.82
N ASN A 15 1.83 -9.78 -10.68
CA ASN A 15 0.73 -8.86 -11.00
C ASN A 15 0.17 -8.09 -9.79
N VAL A 16 0.75 -8.29 -8.61
CA VAL A 16 0.22 -7.63 -7.40
C VAL A 16 0.37 -6.12 -7.49
N LEU A 17 1.55 -5.66 -7.89
CA LEU A 17 1.81 -4.22 -7.99
C LEU A 17 0.87 -3.57 -9.01
N THR A 18 0.63 -4.23 -10.12
CA THR A 18 -0.30 -3.74 -11.14
C THR A 18 -1.71 -3.60 -10.59
N ARG A 19 -2.15 -4.58 -9.80
CA ARG A 19 -3.49 -4.53 -9.20
C ARG A 19 -3.61 -3.39 -8.19
N ILE A 20 -2.58 -3.19 -7.37
CA ILE A 20 -2.56 -2.10 -6.40
C ILE A 20 -2.60 -0.76 -7.12
N SER A 21 -1.76 -0.58 -8.13
CA SER A 21 -1.73 0.65 -8.91
C SER A 21 -3.07 0.93 -9.59
N GLY A 22 -3.69 -0.11 -10.14
CA GLY A 22 -5.00 0.01 -10.78
C GLY A 22 -6.10 0.41 -9.79
N MET A 23 -6.06 -0.15 -8.60
CA MET A 23 -7.04 0.19 -7.56
C MET A 23 -6.92 1.66 -7.17
N PHE A 24 -5.69 2.16 -6.99
CA PHE A 24 -5.47 3.55 -6.64
C PHE A 24 -5.91 4.48 -7.77
N ALA A 25 -5.62 4.11 -9.01
CA ALA A 25 -6.01 4.91 -10.16
C ALA A 25 -7.53 5.03 -10.28
N ARG A 26 -8.24 3.91 -10.08
CA ARG A 26 -9.70 3.91 -10.18
C ARG A 26 -10.37 4.77 -9.11
N ARG A 27 -9.72 4.93 -7.96
CA ARG A 27 -10.29 5.69 -6.86
C ARG A 27 -9.73 7.10 -6.77
N CYS A 28 -8.87 7.48 -7.71
CA CYS A 28 -8.29 8.81 -7.78
C CYS A 28 -7.50 9.20 -6.51
N PHE A 29 -6.89 8.23 -5.87
CA PHE A 29 -5.98 8.53 -4.76
C PHE A 29 -4.71 9.16 -5.31
N ASN A 30 -4.19 10.12 -4.57
CA ASN A 30 -3.05 10.91 -5.01
C ASN A 30 -1.74 10.31 -4.47
N ILE A 31 -1.19 9.35 -5.19
CA ILE A 31 0.05 8.68 -4.79
C ILE A 31 1.24 9.56 -5.11
N GLU A 32 2.14 9.75 -4.14
CA GLU A 32 3.40 10.43 -4.36
C GLU A 32 4.49 9.45 -4.76
N THR A 33 4.67 8.37 -4.00
CA THR A 33 5.70 7.37 -4.30
C THR A 33 5.15 5.96 -4.06
N ILE A 34 5.75 5.01 -4.76
CA ILE A 34 5.52 3.60 -4.51
C ILE A 34 6.86 2.91 -4.65
N ALA A 35 7.24 2.10 -3.66
CA ALA A 35 8.50 1.37 -3.67
C ALA A 35 8.23 -0.08 -3.30
N ALA A 36 8.87 -0.99 -4.00
CA ALA A 36 8.72 -2.41 -3.76
C ALA A 36 10.10 -3.03 -3.53
N GLY A 37 10.15 -3.98 -2.61
CA GLY A 37 11.37 -4.70 -2.32
C GLY A 37 11.06 -6.08 -1.79
N GLN A 38 12.09 -6.90 -1.70
CA GLN A 38 11.96 -8.25 -1.18
C GLN A 38 11.97 -8.20 0.35
N ALA A 39 11.04 -8.94 0.98
CA ALA A 39 11.05 -9.14 2.41
C ALA A 39 12.00 -10.27 2.78
N GLU A 40 12.16 -10.55 4.08
CA GLU A 40 13.02 -11.64 4.52
C GLU A 40 12.57 -12.99 3.97
N ASP A 41 11.27 -13.23 3.95
CA ASP A 41 10.70 -14.41 3.33
C ASP A 41 10.64 -14.19 1.82
N LYS A 42 11.27 -15.07 1.06
CA LYS A 42 11.35 -14.93 -0.39
C LYS A 42 10.01 -15.00 -1.10
N SER A 43 8.98 -15.54 -0.45
CA SER A 43 7.65 -15.61 -1.02
C SER A 43 6.84 -14.33 -0.80
N VAL A 44 7.42 -13.34 -0.14
CA VAL A 44 6.74 -12.12 0.27
C VAL A 44 7.52 -10.90 -0.21
N ASN A 45 6.81 -9.92 -0.72
CA ASN A 45 7.40 -8.62 -1.04
C ASN A 45 6.88 -7.56 -0.09
N ARG A 46 7.71 -6.55 0.15
CA ARG A 46 7.31 -5.38 0.92
C ARG A 46 7.04 -4.24 -0.04
N ILE A 47 5.89 -3.61 0.11
CA ILE A 47 5.53 -2.44 -0.69
C ILE A 47 5.28 -1.28 0.27
N THR A 48 5.86 -0.13 -0.04
CA THR A 48 5.65 1.09 0.73
C THR A 48 5.09 2.15 -0.22
N ILE A 49 3.97 2.75 0.17
CA ILE A 49 3.28 3.76 -0.63
C ILE A 49 3.18 5.02 0.20
N THR A 50 3.51 6.17 -0.41
CA THR A 50 3.24 7.46 0.21
C THR A 50 2.21 8.20 -0.62
N LEU A 51 1.28 8.84 0.07
CA LEU A 51 0.23 9.62 -0.58
C LEU A 51 -0.16 10.76 0.35
N TYR A 52 -0.97 11.67 -0.16
CA TYR A 52 -1.46 12.80 0.62
C TYR A 52 -2.96 12.67 0.81
N GLY A 53 -3.43 12.97 2.02
CA GLY A 53 -4.84 12.92 2.32
C GLY A 53 -5.09 13.18 3.79
N ASP A 54 -6.34 13.02 4.18
CA ASP A 54 -6.75 13.11 5.58
C ASP A 54 -6.98 11.70 6.14
N ASP A 55 -7.48 11.62 7.37
CA ASP A 55 -7.72 10.33 8.00
C ASP A 55 -8.77 9.51 7.27
N HIS A 56 -9.74 10.17 6.62
CA HIS A 56 -10.74 9.47 5.82
C HIS A 56 -10.08 8.75 4.63
N VAL A 57 -9.17 9.44 3.95
CA VAL A 57 -8.42 8.85 2.83
C VAL A 57 -7.59 7.68 3.32
N ARG A 58 -6.88 7.85 4.45
CA ARG A 58 -6.10 6.76 5.04
C ARG A 58 -6.95 5.53 5.28
N ASP A 59 -8.12 5.71 5.90
CA ASP A 59 -8.99 4.59 6.22
C ASP A 59 -9.51 3.91 4.96
N GLN A 60 -9.83 4.68 3.94
CA GLN A 60 -10.28 4.15 2.65
C GLN A 60 -9.18 3.33 1.98
N VAL A 61 -7.95 3.83 1.99
CA VAL A 61 -6.82 3.14 1.37
C VAL A 61 -6.58 1.80 2.07
N ILE A 62 -6.49 1.82 3.40
CA ILE A 62 -6.22 0.59 4.15
C ILE A 62 -7.35 -0.42 3.91
N LYS A 63 -8.58 0.02 3.96
CA LYS A 63 -9.72 -0.86 3.77
C LYS A 63 -9.70 -1.52 2.38
N GLN A 64 -9.39 -0.75 1.35
CA GLN A 64 -9.35 -1.29 -0.01
C GLN A 64 -8.19 -2.26 -0.19
N LEU A 65 -7.03 -1.95 0.40
CA LEU A 65 -5.87 -2.84 0.31
C LEU A 65 -6.14 -4.16 1.03
N GLU A 66 -6.80 -4.12 2.18
CA GLU A 66 -7.11 -5.32 2.93
C GLU A 66 -8.05 -6.26 2.19
N LYS A 67 -8.80 -5.77 1.23
CA LYS A 67 -9.68 -6.60 0.41
C LYS A 67 -8.95 -7.38 -0.67
N LEU A 68 -7.71 -7.02 -0.97
CA LEU A 68 -6.95 -7.68 -2.02
C LEU A 68 -6.42 -9.02 -1.52
N HIS A 69 -6.70 -10.07 -2.27
CA HIS A 69 -6.33 -11.43 -1.90
C HIS A 69 -4.83 -11.60 -1.66
N ASP A 70 -4.01 -10.92 -2.44
CA ASP A 70 -2.56 -11.07 -2.39
C ASP A 70 -1.88 -10.18 -1.35
N VAL A 71 -2.65 -9.39 -0.62
CA VAL A 71 -2.11 -8.51 0.43
C VAL A 71 -2.29 -9.20 1.77
N TYR A 72 -1.17 -9.48 2.45
CA TYR A 72 -1.18 -10.24 3.70
C TYR A 72 -1.30 -9.36 4.91
N GLU A 73 -0.69 -8.18 4.86
CA GLU A 73 -0.64 -7.27 6.00
C GLU A 73 -0.53 -5.85 5.51
N VAL A 74 -1.28 -4.94 6.13
CA VAL A 74 -1.27 -3.51 5.80
C VAL A 74 -1.20 -2.74 7.10
N ARG A 75 -0.33 -1.73 7.15
CA ARG A 75 -0.33 -0.82 8.29
C ARG A 75 0.16 0.56 7.88
N GLU A 76 -0.29 1.56 8.62
CA GLU A 76 0.21 2.90 8.46
C GLU A 76 1.52 3.05 9.24
N MET A 77 2.51 3.66 8.60
CA MET A 77 3.78 3.99 9.26
C MET A 77 3.69 5.40 9.81
N LEU A 78 3.75 5.54 11.13
CA LEU A 78 3.73 6.84 11.78
C LEU A 78 5.14 7.40 11.88
N PRO A 79 5.29 8.75 11.96
CA PRO A 79 6.63 9.36 11.93
C PRO A 79 7.59 8.87 13.02
N GLU A 80 7.07 8.37 14.11
CA GLU A 80 7.90 7.88 15.22
C GLU A 80 8.20 6.40 15.16
N ASP A 81 7.73 5.70 14.16
CA ASP A 81 7.95 4.24 14.02
C ASP A 81 9.30 3.92 13.42
#